data_bb5a950e79158151c8de8da5d127969e
#
_entry.id   bb5a950e79158151c8de8da5d127969e
#
_cell.length_a   1.000
_cell.length_b   1.000
_cell.length_c   1.000
_cell.angle_alpha   90.00
_cell.angle_beta   90.00
_cell.angle_gamma   90.00
#
_symmetry.space_group_name_H-M   'P 1'
#
loop_
_entity.id
_entity.type
_entity.pdbx_description
1 polymer ?
#
loop_
_entity_poly.entity_id
_entity_poly.type
_entity_poly.pdbx_seq_one_letter_code
_entity_poly.pdbx_strand_id
1 'polypeptide(L)'
;MILTKGYIEFFLSNKKFRRLWAASVISLLGEWFNTIALFFLILEYSGSEFLLGVLFSVRMALFAISQPINGLLADRISRKKLMLWANLMQVFLALSFLMVDGKEDMWWLIAVSGLMMLLHGVYVTAERAALPNIVDETDLITANAIDSASWSTALCIGAMLGGITVSIWGTDMAFIIDSYTFLISSLLLIPLTFEQKFDESTQGPFVKTALSNIKTGWSRIYHDKKLLRIVFAKSSWNLAGAGLAGVFLVLAGGSLTGYGAAFGFGLFFFARGIGTGIGPLMARALFKDKSRWPSIIGILVSISGVFYLLVGLTLEIYLPLTVCLIILAHAASGGNWVLSTVLTQMWVEDEIRGRVFSIDMLILGSTAALSTSVAGFLVEYQNLSLKSGFISFSCIMFISGMVFTFWRPDDSDLIEQ
;
A
#
# COMPACT_ATOMS: atom_id res chain seq x y z
N MET A 1 -32.31 16.86 -4.05
CA MET A 1 -31.53 16.03 -3.13
C MET A 1 -31.58 14.60 -3.67
N ILE A 2 -30.59 14.20 -4.45
CA ILE A 2 -30.50 12.83 -5.00
C ILE A 2 -30.17 11.94 -3.81
N LEU A 3 -31.09 11.06 -3.42
CA LEU A 3 -30.86 10.08 -2.37
C LEU A 3 -29.79 9.11 -2.87
N THR A 4 -28.58 9.19 -2.32
CA THR A 4 -27.52 8.18 -2.56
C THR A 4 -28.03 6.84 -2.00
N LYS A 5 -27.97 5.80 -2.82
CA LYS A 5 -28.30 4.44 -2.40
C LYS A 5 -27.48 4.05 -1.18
N GLY A 6 -28.08 3.33 -0.23
CA GLY A 6 -27.33 2.75 0.88
C GLY A 6 -26.28 1.75 0.36
N TYR A 7 -25.18 1.52 1.11
CA TYR A 7 -24.09 0.62 0.70
C TYR A 7 -24.58 -0.75 0.23
N ILE A 8 -25.53 -1.36 0.96
CA ILE A 8 -26.08 -2.69 0.65
C ILE A 8 -26.91 -2.63 -0.62
N GLU A 9 -27.78 -1.64 -0.76
CA GLU A 9 -28.63 -1.46 -1.93
C GLU A 9 -27.79 -1.23 -3.20
N PHE A 10 -26.78 -0.35 -3.13
CA PHE A 10 -25.85 -0.14 -4.22
C PHE A 10 -25.15 -1.44 -4.61
N PHE A 11 -24.59 -2.15 -3.63
CA PHE A 11 -23.85 -3.39 -3.87
C PHE A 11 -24.74 -4.47 -4.52
N LEU A 12 -25.99 -4.61 -4.05
CA LEU A 12 -26.92 -5.60 -4.61
C LEU A 12 -27.43 -5.21 -6.00
N SER A 13 -27.65 -3.92 -6.26
CA SER A 13 -28.19 -3.44 -7.54
C SER A 13 -27.14 -3.42 -8.67
N ASN A 14 -25.85 -3.22 -8.38
CA ASN A 14 -24.83 -3.10 -9.40
C ASN A 14 -24.03 -4.40 -9.63
N LYS A 15 -24.50 -5.22 -10.59
CA LYS A 15 -23.86 -6.52 -10.92
C LYS A 15 -22.45 -6.37 -11.48
N LYS A 16 -22.18 -5.31 -12.27
CA LYS A 16 -20.84 -5.07 -12.84
C LYS A 16 -19.84 -4.71 -11.76
N PHE A 17 -20.22 -3.82 -10.83
CA PHE A 17 -19.39 -3.45 -9.68
C PHE A 17 -19.09 -4.67 -8.81
N ARG A 18 -20.10 -5.47 -8.45
CA ARG A 18 -19.88 -6.70 -7.65
C ARG A 18 -18.87 -7.66 -8.27
N ARG A 19 -18.87 -7.80 -9.61
CA ARG A 19 -17.90 -8.65 -10.30
C ARG A 19 -16.49 -8.10 -10.23
N LEU A 20 -16.32 -6.80 -10.51
CA LEU A 20 -15.03 -6.12 -10.39
C LEU A 20 -14.52 -6.21 -8.96
N TRP A 21 -15.35 -5.85 -8.00
CA TRP A 21 -15.04 -5.90 -6.57
C TRP A 21 -14.66 -7.31 -6.11
N ALA A 22 -15.41 -8.34 -6.48
CA ALA A 22 -15.10 -9.71 -6.10
C ALA A 22 -13.77 -10.19 -6.71
N ALA A 23 -13.49 -9.83 -7.97
CA ALA A 23 -12.23 -10.12 -8.62
C ALA A 23 -11.05 -9.48 -7.85
N SER A 24 -11.20 -8.22 -7.47
CA SER A 24 -10.20 -7.46 -6.74
C SER A 24 -9.95 -8.01 -5.33
N VAL A 25 -11.01 -8.25 -4.56
CA VAL A 25 -10.89 -8.75 -3.18
C VAL A 25 -10.25 -10.15 -3.17
N ILE A 26 -10.63 -11.02 -4.09
CA ILE A 26 -10.06 -12.38 -4.16
C ILE A 26 -8.56 -12.30 -4.46
N SER A 27 -8.13 -11.50 -5.44
CA SER A 27 -6.71 -11.36 -5.77
C SER A 27 -5.92 -10.70 -4.63
N LEU A 28 -6.50 -9.71 -3.96
CA LEU A 28 -5.87 -9.08 -2.78
C LEU A 28 -5.68 -10.04 -1.62
N LEU A 29 -6.65 -10.94 -1.37
CA LEU A 29 -6.50 -11.98 -0.35
C LEU A 29 -5.32 -12.90 -0.67
N GLY A 30 -5.21 -13.37 -1.91
CA GLY A 30 -4.10 -14.22 -2.37
C GLY A 30 -2.75 -13.53 -2.24
N GLU A 31 -2.65 -12.25 -2.59
CA GLU A 31 -1.42 -11.48 -2.45
C GLU A 31 -0.89 -11.45 -1.00
N TRP A 32 -1.78 -11.44 0.00
CA TRP A 32 -1.34 -11.53 1.39
C TRP A 32 -0.86 -12.91 1.79
N PHE A 33 -1.44 -14.00 1.24
CA PHE A 33 -0.89 -15.35 1.40
C PHE A 33 0.53 -15.43 0.86
N ASN A 34 0.74 -14.95 -0.37
CA ASN A 34 2.05 -14.86 -1.01
C ASN A 34 3.04 -14.03 -0.18
N THR A 35 2.62 -12.85 0.26
CA THR A 35 3.48 -11.93 1.01
C THR A 35 4.00 -12.56 2.31
N ILE A 36 3.15 -13.27 3.07
CA ILE A 36 3.58 -13.96 4.30
C ILE A 36 4.53 -15.12 3.98
N ALA A 37 4.25 -15.89 2.92
CA ALA A 37 5.12 -16.98 2.48
C ALA A 37 6.52 -16.48 2.06
N LEU A 38 6.59 -15.34 1.35
CA LEU A 38 7.85 -14.71 0.97
C LEU A 38 8.69 -14.29 2.18
N PHE A 39 8.06 -13.70 3.22
CA PHE A 39 8.75 -13.34 4.46
C PHE A 39 9.34 -14.56 5.15
N PHE A 40 8.54 -15.64 5.19
CA PHE A 40 8.96 -16.88 5.80
C PHE A 40 10.15 -17.49 5.06
N LEU A 41 10.06 -17.67 3.73
CA LEU A 41 11.15 -18.27 2.93
C LEU A 41 12.46 -17.48 2.99
N ILE A 42 12.39 -16.14 2.90
CA ILE A 42 13.60 -15.32 3.00
C ILE A 42 14.33 -15.56 4.31
N LEU A 43 13.60 -15.56 5.42
CA LEU A 43 14.22 -15.74 6.74
C LEU A 43 14.62 -17.19 6.98
N GLU A 44 13.84 -18.17 6.51
CA GLU A 44 14.12 -19.59 6.68
C GLU A 44 15.36 -20.03 5.90
N TYR A 45 15.45 -19.66 4.61
CA TYR A 45 16.54 -20.14 3.75
C TYR A 45 17.81 -19.29 3.80
N SER A 46 17.66 -17.97 3.96
CA SER A 46 18.85 -17.10 3.99
C SER A 46 19.30 -16.72 5.40
N GLY A 47 18.38 -16.69 6.36
CA GLY A 47 18.62 -16.12 7.69
C GLY A 47 18.97 -14.63 7.66
N SER A 48 18.76 -13.93 6.53
CA SER A 48 19.23 -12.57 6.31
C SER A 48 18.10 -11.55 6.47
N GLU A 49 18.21 -10.71 7.48
CA GLU A 49 17.32 -9.57 7.71
C GLU A 49 17.55 -8.49 6.64
N PHE A 50 18.76 -8.40 6.08
CA PHE A 50 19.05 -7.51 4.96
C PHE A 50 18.28 -7.93 3.70
N LEU A 51 18.28 -9.22 3.35
CA LEU A 51 17.49 -9.71 2.21
C LEU A 51 15.99 -9.51 2.40
N LEU A 52 15.48 -9.60 3.63
CA LEU A 52 14.09 -9.21 3.92
C LEU A 52 13.86 -7.72 3.60
N GLY A 53 14.76 -6.84 4.00
CA GLY A 53 14.72 -5.41 3.66
C GLY A 53 14.79 -5.17 2.16
N VAL A 54 15.65 -5.90 1.44
CA VAL A 54 15.79 -5.84 -0.02
C VAL A 54 14.52 -6.33 -0.73
N LEU A 55 13.89 -7.42 -0.25
CA LEU A 55 12.62 -7.90 -0.76
C LEU A 55 11.56 -6.78 -0.75
N PHE A 56 11.35 -6.15 0.40
CA PHE A 56 10.41 -5.04 0.51
C PHE A 56 10.80 -3.86 -0.38
N SER A 57 12.09 -3.53 -0.44
CA SER A 57 12.59 -2.42 -1.24
C SER A 57 12.35 -2.62 -2.73
N VAL A 58 12.65 -3.80 -3.26
CA VAL A 58 12.43 -4.13 -4.68
C VAL A 58 10.93 -4.11 -4.99
N ARG A 59 10.09 -4.68 -4.13
CA ARG A 59 8.63 -4.64 -4.27
C ARG A 59 8.10 -3.20 -4.33
N MET A 60 8.49 -2.35 -3.38
CA MET A 60 8.04 -0.96 -3.31
C MET A 60 8.61 -0.10 -4.44
N ALA A 61 9.87 -0.30 -4.81
CA ALA A 61 10.51 0.44 -5.91
C ALA A 61 9.85 0.11 -7.26
N LEU A 62 9.61 -1.17 -7.58
CA LEU A 62 8.98 -1.56 -8.84
C LEU A 62 7.51 -1.14 -8.90
N PHE A 63 6.77 -1.22 -7.79
CA PHE A 63 5.44 -0.64 -7.69
C PHE A 63 5.46 0.87 -7.97
N ALA A 64 6.35 1.62 -7.30
CA ALA A 64 6.43 3.06 -7.42
C ALA A 64 6.82 3.51 -8.83
N ILE A 65 7.86 2.91 -9.41
CA ILE A 65 8.35 3.22 -10.77
C ILE A 65 7.28 2.92 -11.82
N SER A 66 6.44 1.91 -11.60
CA SER A 66 5.35 1.57 -12.53
C SER A 66 4.23 2.61 -12.56
N GLN A 67 3.98 3.37 -11.49
CA GLN A 67 2.81 4.25 -11.37
C GLN A 67 2.67 5.30 -12.50
N PRO A 68 3.73 6.06 -12.88
CA PRO A 68 3.62 7.01 -13.98
C PRO A 68 3.35 6.35 -15.35
N ILE A 69 3.76 5.08 -15.49
CA ILE A 69 3.60 4.28 -16.72
C ILE A 69 2.19 3.69 -16.77
N ASN A 70 1.68 3.20 -15.65
CA ASN A 70 0.39 2.51 -15.54
C ASN A 70 -0.79 3.41 -15.95
N GLY A 71 -0.76 4.69 -15.57
CA GLY A 71 -1.76 5.66 -15.99
C GLY A 71 -1.83 5.77 -17.52
N LEU A 72 -0.67 5.94 -18.15
CA LEU A 72 -0.59 6.04 -19.61
C LEU A 72 -1.02 4.74 -20.32
N LEU A 73 -0.73 3.58 -19.73
CA LEU A 73 -1.22 2.30 -20.25
C LEU A 73 -2.74 2.19 -20.15
N ALA A 74 -3.33 2.60 -19.03
CA ALA A 74 -4.77 2.57 -18.81
C ALA A 74 -5.56 3.53 -19.73
N ASP A 75 -4.90 4.59 -20.25
CA ASP A 75 -5.47 5.54 -21.20
C ASP A 75 -5.38 5.04 -22.64
N ARG A 76 -4.37 4.22 -22.98
CA ARG A 76 -4.11 3.72 -24.34
C ARG A 76 -4.60 2.31 -24.62
N ILE A 77 -4.71 1.49 -23.59
CA ILE A 77 -5.04 0.05 -23.70
C ILE A 77 -6.35 -0.21 -22.96
N SER A 78 -7.11 -1.19 -23.43
CA SER A 78 -8.32 -1.62 -22.72
C SER A 78 -8.00 -2.00 -21.27
N ARG A 79 -8.61 -1.29 -20.32
CA ARG A 79 -8.48 -1.47 -18.88
C ARG A 79 -8.79 -2.92 -18.47
N LYS A 80 -9.83 -3.52 -19.05
CA LYS A 80 -10.16 -4.93 -18.87
C LYS A 80 -9.02 -5.85 -19.33
N LYS A 81 -8.42 -5.59 -20.50
CA LYS A 81 -7.30 -6.39 -21.00
C LYS A 81 -6.08 -6.26 -20.09
N LEU A 82 -5.79 -5.06 -19.60
CA LEU A 82 -4.68 -4.84 -18.66
C LEU A 82 -4.87 -5.64 -17.38
N MET A 83 -6.06 -5.61 -16.78
CA MET A 83 -6.37 -6.39 -15.57
C MET A 83 -6.23 -7.90 -15.82
N LEU A 84 -6.77 -8.40 -16.94
CA LEU A 84 -6.67 -9.82 -17.30
C LEU A 84 -5.22 -10.25 -17.52
N TRP A 85 -4.43 -9.47 -18.28
CA TRP A 85 -3.03 -9.76 -18.52
C TRP A 85 -2.21 -9.75 -17.22
N ALA A 86 -2.40 -8.76 -16.37
CA ALA A 86 -1.71 -8.67 -15.09
C ALA A 86 -1.99 -9.91 -14.23
N ASN A 87 -3.26 -10.28 -14.06
CA ASN A 87 -3.64 -11.48 -13.29
C ASN A 87 -3.08 -12.76 -13.89
N LEU A 88 -3.22 -12.97 -15.22
CA LEU A 88 -2.73 -14.20 -15.86
C LEU A 88 -1.21 -14.35 -15.74
N MET A 89 -0.45 -13.24 -15.86
CA MET A 89 0.99 -13.29 -15.61
C MET A 89 1.29 -13.60 -14.14
N GLN A 90 0.54 -13.01 -13.19
CA GLN A 90 0.70 -13.28 -11.77
C GLN A 90 0.39 -14.74 -11.40
N VAL A 91 -0.52 -15.44 -12.11
CA VAL A 91 -0.72 -16.91 -11.94
C VAL A 91 0.60 -17.67 -12.13
N PHE A 92 1.30 -17.41 -13.25
CA PHE A 92 2.55 -18.11 -13.55
C PHE A 92 3.69 -17.70 -12.61
N LEU A 93 3.77 -16.41 -12.25
CA LEU A 93 4.77 -15.92 -11.31
C LEU A 93 4.57 -16.51 -9.92
N ALA A 94 3.33 -16.59 -9.43
CA ALA A 94 3.04 -17.21 -8.14
C ALA A 94 3.44 -18.70 -8.12
N LEU A 95 3.13 -19.44 -9.18
CA LEU A 95 3.56 -20.84 -9.31
C LEU A 95 5.07 -21.00 -9.43
N SER A 96 5.80 -20.02 -9.97
CA SER A 96 7.25 -20.09 -10.08
C SER A 96 7.97 -20.04 -8.73
N PHE A 97 7.32 -19.58 -7.66
CA PHE A 97 7.88 -19.67 -6.31
C PHE A 97 7.97 -21.11 -5.79
N LEU A 98 7.21 -22.06 -6.34
CA LEU A 98 7.35 -23.49 -6.04
C LEU A 98 8.72 -24.08 -6.46
N MET A 99 9.52 -23.33 -7.23
CA MET A 99 10.88 -23.69 -7.65
C MET A 99 11.95 -23.21 -6.67
N VAL A 100 11.56 -22.55 -5.58
CA VAL A 100 12.49 -21.99 -4.59
C VAL A 100 12.77 -23.07 -3.54
N ASP A 101 13.95 -23.68 -3.62
CA ASP A 101 14.31 -24.81 -2.77
C ASP A 101 15.42 -24.48 -1.76
N GLY A 102 16.03 -23.29 -1.85
CA GLY A 102 17.14 -22.94 -0.95
C GLY A 102 17.68 -21.53 -1.11
N LYS A 103 18.80 -21.27 -0.43
CA LYS A 103 19.44 -19.94 -0.38
C LYS A 103 19.86 -19.42 -1.76
N GLU A 104 20.22 -20.30 -2.67
CA GLU A 104 20.68 -19.96 -4.02
C GLU A 104 19.58 -19.29 -4.84
N ASP A 105 18.31 -19.54 -4.50
CA ASP A 105 17.15 -19.06 -5.24
C ASP A 105 16.63 -17.72 -4.71
N MET A 106 17.24 -17.12 -3.70
CA MET A 106 16.76 -15.86 -3.09
C MET A 106 16.68 -14.71 -4.08
N TRP A 107 17.64 -14.63 -5.03
CA TRP A 107 17.59 -13.63 -6.09
C TRP A 107 16.34 -13.80 -6.99
N TRP A 108 15.97 -15.05 -7.30
CA TRP A 108 14.75 -15.38 -8.07
C TRP A 108 13.51 -14.95 -7.31
N LEU A 109 13.41 -15.33 -6.03
CA LEU A 109 12.30 -14.95 -5.15
C LEU A 109 12.13 -13.42 -5.10
N ILE A 110 13.20 -12.65 -4.92
CA ILE A 110 13.17 -11.19 -4.88
C ILE A 110 12.75 -10.60 -6.23
N ALA A 111 13.36 -11.06 -7.33
CA ALA A 111 13.07 -10.55 -8.67
C ALA A 111 11.60 -10.80 -9.08
N VAL A 112 11.12 -12.04 -8.89
CA VAL A 112 9.74 -12.42 -9.21
C VAL A 112 8.74 -11.66 -8.34
N SER A 113 9.00 -11.52 -7.03
CA SER A 113 8.11 -10.78 -6.15
C SER A 113 8.02 -9.30 -6.52
N GLY A 114 9.13 -8.70 -6.94
CA GLY A 114 9.15 -7.34 -7.46
C GLY A 114 8.35 -7.19 -8.76
N LEU A 115 8.48 -8.15 -9.69
CA LEU A 115 7.70 -8.18 -10.93
C LEU A 115 6.19 -8.35 -10.65
N MET A 116 5.82 -9.16 -9.67
CA MET A 116 4.42 -9.26 -9.23
C MET A 116 3.89 -7.92 -8.72
N MET A 117 4.66 -7.16 -7.94
CA MET A 117 4.25 -5.83 -7.47
C MET A 117 4.13 -4.80 -8.61
N LEU A 118 4.97 -4.91 -9.64
CA LEU A 118 4.82 -4.11 -10.86
C LEU A 118 3.48 -4.42 -11.55
N LEU A 119 3.15 -5.70 -11.75
CA LEU A 119 1.89 -6.14 -12.34
C LEU A 119 0.68 -5.79 -11.49
N HIS A 120 0.80 -5.90 -10.16
CA HIS A 120 -0.21 -5.41 -9.23
C HIS A 120 -0.48 -3.91 -9.42
N GLY A 121 0.56 -3.10 -9.61
CA GLY A 121 0.42 -1.68 -9.95
C GLY A 121 -0.37 -1.45 -11.24
N VAL A 122 -0.13 -2.25 -12.30
CA VAL A 122 -0.90 -2.21 -13.55
C VAL A 122 -2.37 -2.54 -13.30
N TYR A 123 -2.63 -3.62 -12.55
CA TYR A 123 -3.99 -4.07 -12.22
C TYR A 123 -4.78 -2.98 -11.48
N VAL A 124 -4.25 -2.49 -10.37
CA VAL A 124 -4.92 -1.50 -9.50
C VAL A 124 -5.18 -0.18 -10.25
N THR A 125 -4.23 0.26 -11.08
CA THR A 125 -4.42 1.49 -11.88
C THR A 125 -5.54 1.31 -12.92
N ALA A 126 -5.55 0.17 -13.62
CA ALA A 126 -6.59 -0.14 -14.59
C ALA A 126 -7.98 -0.31 -13.95
N GLU A 127 -8.05 -0.94 -12.78
CA GLU A 127 -9.25 -1.11 -11.97
C GLU A 127 -9.86 0.23 -11.56
N ARG A 128 -9.07 1.09 -10.93
CA ARG A 128 -9.50 2.43 -10.49
C ARG A 128 -9.96 3.29 -11.66
N ALA A 129 -9.26 3.21 -12.79
CA ALA A 129 -9.67 3.89 -14.00
C ALA A 129 -10.97 3.31 -14.61
N ALA A 130 -11.22 2.01 -14.47
CA ALA A 130 -12.43 1.36 -14.98
C ALA A 130 -13.68 1.67 -14.12
N LEU A 131 -13.52 2.01 -12.85
CA LEU A 131 -14.63 2.20 -11.92
C LEU A 131 -15.67 3.23 -12.42
N PRO A 132 -15.30 4.44 -12.92
CA PRO A 132 -16.26 5.40 -13.46
C PRO A 132 -16.99 4.94 -14.74
N ASN A 133 -16.49 3.91 -15.41
CA ASN A 133 -17.16 3.30 -16.58
C ASN A 133 -18.21 2.24 -16.20
N ILE A 134 -18.22 1.83 -14.93
CA ILE A 134 -19.04 0.73 -14.42
C ILE A 134 -20.13 1.23 -13.49
N VAL A 135 -19.86 2.34 -12.79
CA VAL A 135 -20.69 2.91 -11.73
C VAL A 135 -21.15 4.30 -12.14
N ASP A 136 -22.39 4.62 -11.85
CA ASP A 136 -22.92 5.97 -12.07
C ASP A 136 -22.19 7.00 -11.20
N GLU A 137 -22.05 8.24 -11.67
CA GLU A 137 -21.32 9.31 -10.99
C GLU A 137 -21.82 9.53 -9.54
N THR A 138 -23.12 9.42 -9.33
CA THR A 138 -23.77 9.55 -7.99
C THR A 138 -23.35 8.48 -7.00
N ASP A 139 -22.98 7.29 -7.49
CA ASP A 139 -22.63 6.12 -6.68
C ASP A 139 -21.11 5.92 -6.54
N LEU A 140 -20.27 6.72 -7.24
CA LEU A 140 -18.81 6.60 -7.21
C LEU A 140 -18.22 6.73 -5.80
N ILE A 141 -18.76 7.61 -4.96
CA ILE A 141 -18.31 7.78 -3.56
C ILE A 141 -18.54 6.49 -2.78
N THR A 142 -19.70 5.86 -2.96
CA THR A 142 -20.06 4.60 -2.30
C THR A 142 -19.15 3.46 -2.78
N ALA A 143 -18.91 3.37 -4.08
CA ALA A 143 -18.03 2.36 -4.67
C ALA A 143 -16.60 2.47 -4.16
N ASN A 144 -16.00 3.67 -4.14
CA ASN A 144 -14.65 3.91 -3.62
C ASN A 144 -14.55 3.64 -2.11
N ALA A 145 -15.60 3.91 -1.34
CA ALA A 145 -15.62 3.62 0.09
C ALA A 145 -15.61 2.09 0.35
N ILE A 146 -16.38 1.31 -0.44
CA ILE A 146 -16.36 -0.15 -0.37
C ILE A 146 -14.98 -0.68 -0.75
N ASP A 147 -14.38 -0.19 -1.84
CA ASP A 147 -13.05 -0.60 -2.30
C ASP A 147 -11.97 -0.35 -1.22
N SER A 148 -11.95 0.83 -0.64
CA SER A 148 -11.00 1.19 0.43
C SER A 148 -11.17 0.34 1.70
N ALA A 149 -12.42 0.03 2.09
CA ALA A 149 -12.71 -0.86 3.21
C ALA A 149 -12.25 -2.29 2.91
N SER A 150 -12.42 -2.73 1.67
CA SER A 150 -12.02 -4.07 1.21
C SER A 150 -10.52 -4.25 1.25
N TRP A 151 -9.72 -3.24 0.90
CA TRP A 151 -8.27 -3.30 1.00
C TRP A 151 -7.80 -3.55 2.45
N SER A 152 -8.32 -2.80 3.42
CA SER A 152 -7.97 -2.99 4.83
C SER A 152 -8.45 -4.34 5.37
N THR A 153 -9.62 -4.81 4.92
CA THR A 153 -10.17 -6.12 5.28
C THR A 153 -9.34 -7.25 4.68
N ALA A 154 -8.92 -7.12 3.42
CA ALA A 154 -8.04 -8.10 2.78
C ALA A 154 -6.66 -8.16 3.43
N LEU A 155 -6.07 -7.03 3.81
CA LEU A 155 -4.85 -7.00 4.61
C LEU A 155 -5.03 -7.75 5.95
N CYS A 156 -6.10 -7.43 6.67
CA CYS A 156 -6.39 -8.02 7.97
C CYS A 156 -6.59 -9.54 7.86
N ILE A 157 -7.59 -9.98 7.07
CA ILE A 157 -7.99 -11.38 6.98
C ILE A 157 -6.95 -12.18 6.17
N GLY A 158 -6.48 -11.65 5.05
CA GLY A 158 -5.55 -12.33 4.15
C GLY A 158 -4.20 -12.62 4.81
N ALA A 159 -3.63 -11.65 5.54
CA ALA A 159 -2.38 -11.87 6.25
C ALA A 159 -2.52 -12.91 7.38
N MET A 160 -3.62 -12.88 8.13
CA MET A 160 -3.87 -13.87 9.18
C MET A 160 -4.06 -15.27 8.59
N LEU A 161 -4.90 -15.41 7.57
CA LEU A 161 -5.11 -16.68 6.89
C LEU A 161 -3.82 -17.17 6.20
N GLY A 162 -3.04 -16.26 5.60
CA GLY A 162 -1.73 -16.57 5.03
C GLY A 162 -0.76 -17.11 6.06
N GLY A 163 -0.68 -16.48 7.24
CA GLY A 163 0.13 -16.96 8.36
C GLY A 163 -0.28 -18.34 8.87
N ILE A 164 -1.58 -18.59 9.00
CA ILE A 164 -2.13 -19.89 9.37
C ILE A 164 -1.81 -20.94 8.28
N THR A 165 -2.01 -20.59 7.02
CA THR A 165 -1.75 -21.50 5.90
C THR A 165 -0.29 -21.92 5.85
N VAL A 166 0.63 -20.97 5.93
CA VAL A 166 2.08 -21.27 5.93
C VAL A 166 2.47 -22.11 7.15
N SER A 167 1.91 -21.81 8.33
CA SER A 167 2.21 -22.57 9.55
C SER A 167 1.73 -24.01 9.52
N ILE A 168 0.61 -24.32 8.83
CA ILE A 168 0.00 -25.67 8.84
C ILE A 168 0.39 -26.47 7.59
N TRP A 169 0.38 -25.82 6.42
CA TRP A 169 0.54 -26.50 5.11
C TRP A 169 1.79 -26.07 4.34
N GLY A 170 2.60 -25.18 4.91
CA GLY A 170 3.83 -24.69 4.27
C GLY A 170 3.59 -23.58 3.24
N THR A 171 4.69 -23.08 2.70
CA THR A 171 4.71 -21.95 1.76
C THR A 171 4.14 -22.30 0.40
N ASP A 172 4.35 -23.54 -0.06
CA ASP A 172 3.85 -24.02 -1.37
C ASP A 172 2.33 -23.87 -1.48
N MET A 173 1.62 -24.24 -0.41
CA MET A 173 0.16 -24.09 -0.36
C MET A 173 -0.26 -22.63 -0.47
N ALA A 174 0.47 -21.70 0.15
CA ALA A 174 0.18 -20.27 0.06
C ALA A 174 0.37 -19.76 -1.38
N PHE A 175 1.42 -20.17 -2.08
CA PHE A 175 1.65 -19.81 -3.49
C PHE A 175 0.62 -20.42 -4.43
N ILE A 176 0.21 -21.67 -4.18
CA ILE A 176 -0.86 -22.34 -4.94
C ILE A 176 -2.18 -21.58 -4.76
N ILE A 177 -2.55 -21.25 -3.51
CA ILE A 177 -3.77 -20.46 -3.22
C ILE A 177 -3.71 -19.12 -3.92
N ASP A 178 -2.60 -18.40 -3.84
CA ASP A 178 -2.43 -17.11 -4.51
C ASP A 178 -2.62 -17.23 -6.03
N SER A 179 -2.00 -18.23 -6.67
CA SER A 179 -2.18 -18.52 -8.08
C SER A 179 -3.66 -18.77 -8.44
N TYR A 180 -4.37 -19.56 -7.65
CA TYR A 180 -5.80 -19.79 -7.85
C TYR A 180 -6.63 -18.52 -7.66
N THR A 181 -6.28 -17.64 -6.74
CA THR A 181 -7.00 -16.38 -6.56
C THR A 181 -6.87 -15.47 -7.77
N PHE A 182 -5.69 -15.37 -8.40
CA PHE A 182 -5.50 -14.63 -9.66
C PHE A 182 -6.29 -15.27 -10.81
N LEU A 183 -6.34 -16.61 -10.88
CA LEU A 183 -7.12 -17.31 -11.89
C LEU A 183 -8.62 -17.04 -11.71
N ILE A 184 -9.16 -17.16 -10.50
CA ILE A 184 -10.57 -16.88 -10.19
C ILE A 184 -10.90 -15.41 -10.48
N SER A 185 -10.02 -14.48 -10.08
CA SER A 185 -10.16 -13.07 -10.40
C SER A 185 -10.25 -12.85 -11.91
N SER A 186 -9.40 -13.51 -12.71
CA SER A 186 -9.45 -13.44 -14.18
C SER A 186 -10.78 -13.96 -14.72
N LEU A 187 -11.26 -15.09 -14.23
CA LEU A 187 -12.55 -15.66 -14.64
C LEU A 187 -13.73 -14.74 -14.34
N LEU A 188 -13.70 -14.03 -13.21
CA LEU A 188 -14.72 -13.04 -12.86
C LEU A 188 -14.68 -11.80 -13.77
N LEU A 189 -13.50 -11.42 -14.28
CA LEU A 189 -13.32 -10.29 -15.19
C LEU A 189 -13.74 -10.61 -16.64
N ILE A 190 -13.67 -11.87 -17.09
CA ILE A 190 -14.01 -12.24 -18.48
C ILE A 190 -15.40 -11.74 -18.90
N PRO A 191 -16.50 -11.96 -18.14
CA PRO A 191 -17.83 -11.51 -18.54
C PRO A 191 -18.09 -10.03 -18.24
N LEU A 192 -17.10 -9.27 -17.69
CA LEU A 192 -17.26 -7.86 -17.41
C LEU A 192 -17.18 -7.05 -18.72
N THR A 193 -18.23 -6.27 -19.00
CA THR A 193 -18.31 -5.39 -20.17
C THR A 193 -18.61 -3.97 -19.73
N PHE A 194 -17.82 -3.02 -20.23
CA PHE A 194 -18.04 -1.58 -20.08
C PHE A 194 -17.44 -0.85 -21.26
N GLU A 195 -17.96 0.35 -21.55
CA GLU A 195 -17.41 1.21 -22.58
C GLU A 195 -16.24 2.01 -22.01
N GLN A 196 -15.17 2.11 -22.79
CA GLN A 196 -14.01 2.91 -22.46
C GLN A 196 -13.78 3.92 -23.57
N LYS A 197 -13.67 5.19 -23.20
CA LYS A 197 -13.17 6.23 -24.10
C LYS A 197 -11.64 6.27 -23.99
N PHE A 198 -10.97 6.21 -25.12
CA PHE A 198 -9.51 6.37 -25.18
C PHE A 198 -9.19 7.85 -25.28
N ASP A 199 -8.18 8.29 -24.55
CA ASP A 199 -7.74 9.69 -24.59
C ASP A 199 -6.80 9.90 -25.79
N GLU A 200 -7.32 10.57 -26.84
CA GLU A 200 -6.55 10.90 -28.03
C GLU A 200 -5.40 11.87 -27.75
N SER A 201 -5.48 12.67 -26.69
CA SER A 201 -4.40 13.59 -26.31
C SER A 201 -3.13 12.89 -25.84
N THR A 202 -3.24 11.62 -25.46
CA THR A 202 -2.10 10.79 -25.04
C THR A 202 -1.36 10.14 -26.24
N GLN A 203 -1.82 10.35 -27.49
CA GLN A 203 -1.20 9.81 -28.70
C GLN A 203 0.12 10.52 -28.99
N GLY A 204 1.24 9.90 -28.63
CA GLY A 204 2.59 10.39 -28.87
C GLY A 204 3.61 9.31 -28.55
N PRO A 205 4.91 9.52 -28.76
CA PRO A 205 5.94 8.59 -28.35
C PRO A 205 5.80 8.29 -26.86
N PHE A 206 5.61 7.01 -26.50
CA PHE A 206 5.25 6.55 -25.16
C PHE A 206 6.17 7.13 -24.06
N VAL A 207 7.49 6.99 -24.24
CA VAL A 207 8.49 7.46 -23.27
C VAL A 207 8.43 8.99 -23.10
N LYS A 208 8.29 9.73 -24.20
CA LYS A 208 8.18 11.20 -24.15
C LYS A 208 6.95 11.64 -23.38
N THR A 209 5.81 11.00 -23.61
CA THR A 209 4.55 11.31 -22.91
C THR A 209 4.66 10.96 -21.42
N ALA A 210 5.23 9.80 -21.07
CA ALA A 210 5.45 9.42 -19.68
C ALA A 210 6.36 10.41 -18.94
N LEU A 211 7.48 10.81 -19.55
CA LEU A 211 8.40 11.80 -18.96
C LEU A 211 7.74 13.18 -18.82
N SER A 212 6.92 13.59 -19.79
CA SER A 212 6.15 14.84 -19.73
C SER A 212 5.15 14.82 -18.57
N ASN A 213 4.44 13.69 -18.35
CA ASN A 213 3.50 13.52 -17.25
C ASN A 213 4.22 13.57 -15.88
N ILE A 214 5.39 12.94 -15.76
CA ILE A 214 6.24 13.01 -14.57
C ILE A 214 6.64 14.47 -14.29
N LYS A 215 7.12 15.17 -15.32
CA LYS A 215 7.53 16.58 -15.19
C LYS A 215 6.37 17.46 -14.74
N THR A 216 5.20 17.29 -15.35
CA THR A 216 3.99 18.07 -15.01
C THR A 216 3.56 17.81 -13.56
N GLY A 217 3.46 16.54 -13.13
CA GLY A 217 3.07 16.19 -11.76
C GLY A 217 4.07 16.71 -10.75
N TRP A 218 5.37 16.56 -11.00
CA TRP A 218 6.43 17.08 -10.12
C TRP A 218 6.40 18.60 -10.04
N SER A 219 6.30 19.29 -11.20
CA SER A 219 6.24 20.76 -11.24
C SER A 219 5.06 21.29 -10.42
N ARG A 220 3.89 20.66 -10.52
CA ARG A 220 2.70 21.06 -9.75
C ARG A 220 2.91 20.91 -8.24
N ILE A 221 3.55 19.81 -7.80
CA ILE A 221 3.88 19.60 -6.39
C ILE A 221 4.92 20.60 -5.91
N TYR A 222 5.98 20.83 -6.70
CA TYR A 222 7.12 21.64 -6.30
C TYR A 222 6.77 23.13 -6.15
N HIS A 223 5.93 23.67 -7.05
CA HIS A 223 5.55 25.09 -7.01
C HIS A 223 4.39 25.40 -6.05
N ASP A 224 3.67 24.39 -5.56
CA ASP A 224 2.65 24.56 -4.53
C ASP A 224 3.16 24.06 -3.18
N LYS A 225 3.64 24.97 -2.36
CA LYS A 225 4.21 24.64 -1.04
C LYS A 225 3.22 23.95 -0.10
N LYS A 226 1.90 24.22 -0.24
CA LYS A 226 0.86 23.52 0.55
C LYS A 226 0.75 22.06 0.12
N LEU A 227 0.73 21.82 -1.17
CA LEU A 227 0.70 20.48 -1.75
C LEU A 227 2.00 19.71 -1.45
N LEU A 228 3.15 20.38 -1.60
CA LEU A 228 4.47 19.85 -1.24
C LEU A 228 4.50 19.38 0.21
N ARG A 229 4.03 20.21 1.15
CA ARG A 229 3.93 19.88 2.57
C ARG A 229 3.16 18.58 2.80
N ILE A 230 2.00 18.40 2.15
CA ILE A 230 1.14 17.23 2.37
C ILE A 230 1.76 15.97 1.79
N VAL A 231 2.29 16.03 0.57
CA VAL A 231 2.95 14.90 -0.09
C VAL A 231 4.15 14.43 0.73
N PHE A 232 4.98 15.35 1.21
CA PHE A 232 6.14 14.99 2.02
C PHE A 232 5.78 14.60 3.45
N ALA A 233 4.75 15.20 4.06
CA ALA A 233 4.25 14.76 5.36
C ALA A 233 3.75 13.31 5.32
N LYS A 234 3.01 12.92 4.28
CA LYS A 234 2.58 11.54 4.07
C LYS A 234 3.77 10.61 3.85
N SER A 235 4.70 11.00 3.01
CA SER A 235 5.89 10.21 2.68
C SER A 235 6.88 10.10 3.85
N SER A 236 6.90 11.08 4.77
CA SER A 236 7.72 11.04 5.97
C SER A 236 7.31 9.90 6.93
N TRP A 237 6.04 9.50 6.92
CA TRP A 237 5.63 8.28 7.62
C TRP A 237 6.38 7.06 7.06
N ASN A 238 6.46 6.92 5.73
CA ASN A 238 7.15 5.80 5.10
C ASN A 238 8.67 5.83 5.31
N LEU A 239 9.26 6.99 5.50
CA LEU A 239 10.70 7.10 5.75
C LEU A 239 11.16 6.29 6.98
N ALA A 240 10.29 6.12 7.96
CA ALA A 240 10.56 5.26 9.12
C ALA A 240 9.55 4.11 9.22
N GLY A 241 8.28 4.38 8.95
CA GLY A 241 7.19 3.42 9.12
C GLY A 241 7.26 2.21 8.20
N ALA A 242 7.85 2.34 7.01
CA ALA A 242 8.04 1.20 6.14
C ALA A 242 9.07 0.21 6.71
N GLY A 243 10.18 0.68 7.27
CA GLY A 243 11.13 -0.17 8.00
C GLY A 243 10.51 -0.81 9.25
N LEU A 244 9.76 -0.01 10.03
CA LEU A 244 9.03 -0.52 11.19
C LEU A 244 8.02 -1.60 10.80
N ALA A 245 7.16 -1.35 9.85
CA ALA A 245 6.09 -2.25 9.45
C ALA A 245 6.57 -3.42 8.57
N GLY A 246 7.60 -3.20 7.76
CA GLY A 246 8.09 -4.18 6.79
C GLY A 246 9.19 -5.10 7.33
N VAL A 247 10.11 -4.57 8.14
CA VAL A 247 11.24 -5.35 8.66
C VAL A 247 11.05 -5.65 10.14
N PHE A 248 10.95 -4.64 10.99
CA PHE A 248 10.93 -4.87 12.45
C PHE A 248 9.68 -5.60 12.92
N LEU A 249 8.47 -5.34 12.37
CA LEU A 249 7.28 -6.12 12.73
C LEU A 249 7.36 -7.56 12.27
N VAL A 250 7.97 -7.84 11.10
CA VAL A 250 8.17 -9.21 10.62
C VAL A 250 9.11 -9.95 11.58
N LEU A 251 10.28 -9.38 11.87
CA LEU A 251 11.25 -9.99 12.79
C LEU A 251 10.67 -10.19 14.20
N ALA A 252 9.96 -9.19 14.71
CA ALA A 252 9.28 -9.30 16.00
C ALA A 252 8.18 -10.38 16.01
N GLY A 253 7.39 -10.47 14.95
CA GLY A 253 6.38 -11.52 14.79
C GLY A 253 6.99 -12.90 14.78
N GLY A 254 8.13 -13.07 14.09
CA GLY A 254 8.87 -14.33 14.05
C GLY A 254 9.43 -14.79 15.38
N SER A 255 9.84 -13.87 16.25
CA SER A 255 10.52 -14.17 17.50
C SER A 255 9.62 -14.26 18.74
N LEU A 256 8.49 -13.53 18.75
CA LEU A 256 7.77 -13.27 20.00
C LEU A 256 6.50 -14.08 20.22
N THR A 257 5.93 -14.70 19.19
CA THR A 257 4.60 -15.29 19.33
C THR A 257 4.59 -16.69 19.94
N GLY A 258 5.71 -17.43 19.89
CA GLY A 258 5.77 -18.82 20.35
C GLY A 258 4.93 -19.81 19.51
N TYR A 259 4.16 -19.33 18.52
CA TYR A 259 3.29 -20.14 17.66
C TYR A 259 3.86 -20.37 16.26
N GLY A 260 5.15 -20.04 16.05
CA GLY A 260 5.83 -20.10 14.77
C GLY A 260 5.85 -18.74 14.04
N ALA A 261 6.89 -18.54 13.24
CA ALA A 261 7.20 -17.26 12.61
C ALA A 261 6.09 -16.78 11.68
N ALA A 262 5.60 -17.66 10.82
CA ALA A 262 4.57 -17.28 9.84
C ALA A 262 3.24 -16.86 10.51
N PHE A 263 2.84 -17.52 11.59
CA PHE A 263 1.68 -17.09 12.38
C PHE A 263 1.90 -15.69 12.97
N GLY A 264 3.10 -15.44 13.53
CA GLY A 264 3.43 -14.13 14.08
C GLY A 264 3.42 -13.01 13.06
N PHE A 265 3.91 -13.25 11.85
CA PHE A 265 3.80 -12.32 10.73
C PHE A 265 2.33 -12.01 10.44
N GLY A 266 1.52 -13.05 10.29
CA GLY A 266 0.08 -12.93 10.06
C GLY A 266 -0.62 -12.12 11.14
N LEU A 267 -0.35 -12.40 12.42
CA LEU A 267 -0.95 -11.71 13.57
C LEU A 267 -0.64 -10.20 13.58
N PHE A 268 0.62 -9.82 13.34
CA PHE A 268 0.98 -8.40 13.37
C PHE A 268 0.46 -7.65 12.14
N PHE A 269 0.38 -8.30 10.99
CA PHE A 269 -0.26 -7.72 9.81
C PHE A 269 -1.79 -7.69 9.94
N PHE A 270 -2.41 -8.63 10.63
CA PHE A 270 -3.81 -8.55 11.04
C PHE A 270 -4.08 -7.32 11.90
N ALA A 271 -3.27 -7.08 12.94
CA ALA A 271 -3.37 -5.89 13.77
C ALA A 271 -3.21 -4.60 12.95
N ARG A 272 -2.24 -4.58 12.03
CA ARG A 272 -2.03 -3.49 11.07
C ARG A 272 -3.28 -3.24 10.23
N GLY A 273 -3.90 -4.28 9.69
CA GLY A 273 -5.11 -4.19 8.87
C GLY A 273 -6.29 -3.56 9.64
N ILE A 274 -6.52 -4.00 10.89
CA ILE A 274 -7.54 -3.40 11.78
C ILE A 274 -7.28 -1.89 11.95
N GLY A 275 -6.06 -1.51 12.33
CA GLY A 275 -5.70 -0.12 12.53
C GLY A 275 -5.92 0.72 11.27
N THR A 276 -5.41 0.27 10.13
CA THR A 276 -5.54 0.96 8.84
C THR A 276 -7.01 1.15 8.42
N GLY A 277 -7.88 0.19 8.74
CA GLY A 277 -9.32 0.27 8.45
C GLY A 277 -10.07 1.23 9.38
N ILE A 278 -9.72 1.27 10.67
CA ILE A 278 -10.37 2.14 11.66
C ILE A 278 -9.92 3.60 11.51
N GLY A 279 -8.66 3.84 11.13
CA GLY A 279 -8.05 5.16 11.07
C GLY A 279 -8.84 6.19 10.26
N PRO A 280 -9.24 5.91 9.02
CA PRO A 280 -10.07 6.81 8.21
C PRO A 280 -11.41 7.17 8.84
N LEU A 281 -12.06 6.20 9.51
CA LEU A 281 -13.34 6.42 10.21
C LEU A 281 -13.16 7.36 11.39
N MET A 282 -12.11 7.14 12.19
CA MET A 282 -11.76 8.01 13.30
C MET A 282 -11.38 9.42 12.82
N ALA A 283 -10.57 9.53 11.77
CA ALA A 283 -10.17 10.82 11.22
C ALA A 283 -11.39 11.64 10.77
N ARG A 284 -12.35 11.02 10.07
CA ARG A 284 -13.61 11.66 9.66
C ARG A 284 -14.47 12.09 10.85
N ALA A 285 -14.52 11.29 11.91
CA ALA A 285 -15.33 11.59 13.10
C ALA A 285 -14.74 12.73 13.93
N LEU A 286 -13.42 12.76 14.10
CA LEU A 286 -12.71 13.65 15.00
C LEU A 286 -12.31 14.98 14.35
N PHE A 287 -11.92 14.99 13.07
CA PHE A 287 -11.34 16.16 12.41
C PHE A 287 -12.29 16.76 11.38
N LYS A 288 -13.22 17.59 11.82
CA LYS A 288 -14.22 18.21 10.94
C LYS A 288 -13.73 19.48 10.24
N ASP A 289 -12.79 20.21 10.87
CA ASP A 289 -12.23 21.44 10.33
C ASP A 289 -11.07 21.13 9.36
N LYS A 290 -11.35 21.23 8.06
CA LYS A 290 -10.39 20.92 6.99
C LYS A 290 -9.19 21.87 6.97
N SER A 291 -9.31 23.10 7.49
CA SER A 291 -8.21 24.07 7.53
C SER A 291 -7.06 23.61 8.43
N ARG A 292 -7.33 22.75 9.40
CA ARG A 292 -6.35 22.17 10.31
C ARG A 292 -5.73 20.87 9.82
N TRP A 293 -6.28 20.26 8.77
CA TRP A 293 -5.81 18.96 8.30
C TRP A 293 -4.32 18.89 7.96
N PRO A 294 -3.69 19.94 7.33
CA PRO A 294 -2.26 19.89 7.08
C PRO A 294 -1.40 19.71 8.33
N SER A 295 -1.79 20.33 9.46
CA SER A 295 -1.09 20.14 10.74
C SER A 295 -1.47 18.82 11.42
N ILE A 296 -2.74 18.38 11.30
CA ILE A 296 -3.22 17.11 11.84
C ILE A 296 -2.50 15.94 11.18
N ILE A 297 -2.19 16.00 9.88
CA ILE A 297 -1.41 14.99 9.17
C ILE A 297 -0.06 14.78 9.86
N GLY A 298 0.68 15.86 10.16
CA GLY A 298 1.94 15.76 10.89
C GLY A 298 1.77 15.20 12.31
N ILE A 299 0.72 15.62 13.04
CA ILE A 299 0.39 15.08 14.36
C ILE A 299 0.12 13.56 14.28
N LEU A 300 -0.62 13.09 13.30
CA LEU A 300 -0.92 11.67 13.13
C LEU A 300 0.33 10.85 12.80
N VAL A 301 1.28 11.40 12.04
CA VAL A 301 2.60 10.78 11.83
C VAL A 301 3.34 10.67 13.17
N SER A 302 3.37 11.74 13.98
CA SER A 302 4.00 11.72 15.29
C SER A 302 3.33 10.74 16.26
N ILE A 303 2.00 10.68 16.29
CA ILE A 303 1.23 9.72 17.11
C ILE A 303 1.57 8.28 16.71
N SER A 304 1.65 7.98 15.41
CA SER A 304 2.09 6.67 14.94
C SER A 304 3.49 6.34 15.45
N GLY A 305 4.42 7.30 15.43
CA GLY A 305 5.76 7.16 16.01
C GLY A 305 5.73 6.88 17.51
N VAL A 306 4.89 7.57 18.28
CA VAL A 306 4.75 7.31 19.73
C VAL A 306 4.28 5.88 20.00
N PHE A 307 3.27 5.40 19.28
CA PHE A 307 2.78 4.04 19.47
C PHE A 307 3.83 2.99 19.07
N TYR A 308 4.58 3.19 18.00
CA TYR A 308 5.68 2.31 17.63
C TYR A 308 6.85 2.36 18.64
N LEU A 309 7.13 3.52 19.26
CA LEU A 309 8.07 3.62 20.36
C LEU A 309 7.61 2.75 21.54
N LEU A 310 6.33 2.83 21.90
CA LEU A 310 5.75 1.99 22.94
C LEU A 310 5.79 0.50 22.56
N VAL A 311 5.60 0.12 21.30
CA VAL A 311 5.82 -1.24 20.82
C VAL A 311 7.25 -1.67 21.15
N GLY A 312 8.27 -0.89 20.79
CA GLY A 312 9.67 -1.21 21.05
C GLY A 312 10.00 -1.34 22.55
N LEU A 313 9.34 -0.57 23.41
CA LEU A 313 9.54 -0.61 24.84
C LEU A 313 8.82 -1.78 25.54
N THR A 314 7.72 -2.28 24.94
CA THR A 314 6.85 -3.32 25.54
C THR A 314 6.92 -4.66 24.82
N LEU A 315 7.75 -4.77 23.79
CA LEU A 315 7.80 -5.87 22.84
C LEU A 315 7.85 -7.27 23.49
N GLU A 316 8.63 -7.41 24.54
CA GLU A 316 8.86 -8.70 25.25
C GLU A 316 7.99 -8.85 26.50
N ILE A 317 7.16 -7.85 26.83
CA ILE A 317 6.43 -7.83 28.10
C ILE A 317 5.09 -8.54 27.98
N TYR A 318 4.28 -8.17 26.98
CA TYR A 318 2.91 -8.67 26.88
C TYR A 318 2.37 -8.56 25.44
N LEU A 319 2.24 -9.69 24.75
CA LEU A 319 1.81 -9.76 23.36
C LEU A 319 0.49 -9.03 23.05
N PRO A 320 -0.60 -9.17 23.85
CA PRO A 320 -1.83 -8.43 23.59
C PRO A 320 -1.66 -6.91 23.60
N LEU A 321 -0.80 -6.37 24.46
CA LEU A 321 -0.50 -4.93 24.47
C LEU A 321 0.23 -4.53 23.18
N THR A 322 1.21 -5.30 22.74
CA THR A 322 1.92 -5.09 21.47
C THR A 322 0.94 -5.04 20.30
N VAL A 323 0.01 -5.99 20.23
CA VAL A 323 -1.04 -6.02 19.19
C VAL A 323 -1.91 -4.77 19.25
N CYS A 324 -2.36 -4.34 20.43
CA CYS A 324 -3.14 -3.10 20.59
C CYS A 324 -2.38 -1.85 20.14
N LEU A 325 -1.09 -1.76 20.50
CA LEU A 325 -0.24 -0.63 20.12
C LEU A 325 0.00 -0.56 18.61
N ILE A 326 0.15 -1.71 17.94
CA ILE A 326 0.23 -1.79 16.47
C ILE A 326 -1.08 -1.30 15.84
N ILE A 327 -2.24 -1.69 16.36
CA ILE A 327 -3.55 -1.21 15.89
C ILE A 327 -3.61 0.32 16.00
N LEU A 328 -3.22 0.89 17.13
CA LEU A 328 -3.26 2.35 17.35
C LEU A 328 -2.27 3.09 16.45
N ALA A 329 -1.05 2.57 16.26
CA ALA A 329 -0.06 3.12 15.35
C ALA A 329 -0.60 3.21 13.91
N HIS A 330 -1.26 2.13 13.46
CA HIS A 330 -1.83 2.07 12.13
C HIS A 330 -3.17 2.79 11.99
N ALA A 331 -3.92 3.00 13.07
CA ALA A 331 -5.08 3.89 13.05
C ALA A 331 -4.65 5.35 12.78
N ALA A 332 -3.59 5.82 13.42
CA ALA A 332 -3.01 7.12 13.11
C ALA A 332 -2.50 7.21 11.66
N SER A 333 -1.81 6.18 11.18
CA SER A 333 -1.35 6.09 9.79
C SER A 333 -2.51 6.11 8.77
N GLY A 334 -3.58 5.35 8.99
CA GLY A 334 -4.77 5.35 8.14
C GLY A 334 -5.47 6.71 8.11
N GLY A 335 -5.51 7.41 9.25
CA GLY A 335 -5.99 8.80 9.33
C GLY A 335 -5.13 9.76 8.50
N ASN A 336 -3.80 9.70 8.63
CA ASN A 336 -2.87 10.46 7.80
C ASN A 336 -3.12 10.21 6.30
N TRP A 337 -3.23 8.95 5.90
CA TRP A 337 -3.46 8.56 4.51
C TRP A 337 -4.72 9.21 3.93
N VAL A 338 -5.86 9.08 4.62
CA VAL A 338 -7.13 9.59 4.08
C VAL A 338 -7.16 11.11 4.03
N LEU A 339 -6.67 11.81 5.09
CA LEU A 339 -6.67 13.26 5.11
C LEU A 339 -5.78 13.84 4.00
N SER A 340 -4.56 13.31 3.84
CA SER A 340 -3.63 13.75 2.79
C SER A 340 -4.17 13.48 1.38
N THR A 341 -4.78 12.33 1.16
CA THR A 341 -5.38 11.97 -0.14
C THR A 341 -6.54 12.90 -0.49
N VAL A 342 -7.44 13.16 0.45
CA VAL A 342 -8.58 14.08 0.21
C VAL A 342 -8.11 15.51 -0.05
N LEU A 343 -7.11 16.01 0.69
CA LEU A 343 -6.56 17.35 0.43
C LEU A 343 -5.92 17.43 -0.96
N THR A 344 -5.17 16.42 -1.38
CA THR A 344 -4.61 16.35 -2.74
C THR A 344 -5.71 16.38 -3.79
N GLN A 345 -6.81 15.62 -3.58
CA GLN A 345 -7.96 15.63 -4.48
C GLN A 345 -8.67 16.99 -4.56
N MET A 346 -8.72 17.73 -3.46
CA MET A 346 -9.36 19.05 -3.39
C MET A 346 -8.53 20.18 -3.99
N TRP A 347 -7.19 20.07 -3.95
CA TRP A 347 -6.29 21.16 -4.33
C TRP A 347 -5.68 21.00 -5.72
N VAL A 348 -5.83 19.83 -6.32
CA VAL A 348 -5.27 19.56 -7.65
C VAL A 348 -6.39 19.50 -8.68
N GLU A 349 -6.18 20.20 -9.78
CA GLU A 349 -7.05 20.27 -10.95
C GLU A 349 -7.27 18.87 -11.56
N ASP A 350 -8.48 18.61 -12.05
CA ASP A 350 -8.89 17.28 -12.56
C ASP A 350 -7.96 16.76 -13.67
N GLU A 351 -7.55 17.67 -14.59
CA GLU A 351 -6.77 17.35 -15.78
C GLU A 351 -5.36 16.81 -15.46
N ILE A 352 -4.80 17.20 -14.32
CA ILE A 352 -3.44 16.80 -13.93
C ILE A 352 -3.40 15.94 -12.65
N ARG A 353 -4.55 15.70 -12.03
CA ARG A 353 -4.66 14.96 -10.75
C ARG A 353 -4.00 13.60 -10.80
N GLY A 354 -4.22 12.83 -11.86
CA GLY A 354 -3.58 11.53 -12.07
C GLY A 354 -2.05 11.61 -12.11
N ARG A 355 -1.51 12.68 -12.74
CA ARG A 355 -0.05 12.91 -12.82
C ARG A 355 0.54 13.25 -11.46
N VAL A 356 -0.16 14.04 -10.66
CA VAL A 356 0.24 14.38 -9.28
C VAL A 356 0.21 13.16 -8.38
N PHE A 357 -0.86 12.34 -8.43
CA PHE A 357 -0.93 11.09 -7.66
C PHE A 357 0.15 10.08 -8.06
N SER A 358 0.52 10.00 -9.33
CA SER A 358 1.62 9.14 -9.78
C SER A 358 2.95 9.55 -9.15
N ILE A 359 3.23 10.85 -9.04
CA ILE A 359 4.44 11.36 -8.38
C ILE A 359 4.36 11.17 -6.87
N ASP A 360 3.21 11.40 -6.26
CA ASP A 360 2.99 11.13 -4.84
C ASP A 360 3.28 9.65 -4.50
N MET A 361 2.79 8.71 -5.31
CA MET A 361 3.09 7.28 -5.13
C MET A 361 4.56 6.94 -5.42
N LEU A 362 5.20 7.61 -6.37
CA LEU A 362 6.63 7.43 -6.64
C LEU A 362 7.49 7.86 -5.44
N ILE A 363 7.21 9.02 -4.85
CA ILE A 363 7.91 9.52 -3.65
C ILE A 363 7.66 8.57 -2.46
N LEU A 364 6.41 8.19 -2.25
CA LEU A 364 5.99 7.30 -1.17
C LEU A 364 6.69 5.92 -1.27
N GLY A 365 6.72 5.32 -2.45
CA GLY A 365 7.36 4.03 -2.65
C GLY A 365 8.89 4.10 -2.58
N SER A 366 9.49 5.20 -3.07
CA SER A 366 10.94 5.42 -2.95
C SER A 366 11.38 5.58 -1.50
N THR A 367 10.63 6.33 -0.70
CA THR A 367 10.90 6.47 0.75
C THR A 367 10.71 5.15 1.49
N ALA A 368 9.69 4.36 1.09
CA ALA A 368 9.49 3.02 1.66
C ALA A 368 10.63 2.07 1.31
N ALA A 369 11.07 2.04 0.05
CA ALA A 369 12.18 1.21 -0.39
C ALA A 369 13.49 1.55 0.35
N LEU A 370 13.78 2.84 0.49
CA LEU A 370 14.94 3.29 1.26
C LEU A 370 14.85 2.85 2.74
N SER A 371 13.70 3.09 3.36
CA SER A 371 13.46 2.76 4.78
C SER A 371 13.65 1.28 5.08
N THR A 372 13.11 0.40 4.24
CA THR A 372 13.21 -1.05 4.42
C THR A 372 14.62 -1.59 4.15
N SER A 373 15.33 -1.05 3.14
CA SER A 373 16.74 -1.39 2.91
C SER A 373 17.63 -0.99 4.08
N VAL A 374 17.44 0.24 4.59
CA VAL A 374 18.20 0.75 5.74
C VAL A 374 17.89 -0.07 6.99
N ALA A 375 16.63 -0.40 7.24
CA ALA A 375 16.24 -1.22 8.38
C ALA A 375 16.93 -2.60 8.36
N GLY A 376 16.83 -3.32 7.23
CA GLY A 376 17.49 -4.63 7.09
C GLY A 376 19.02 -4.54 7.21
N PHE A 377 19.65 -3.52 6.59
CA PHE A 377 21.08 -3.30 6.69
C PHE A 377 21.54 -3.05 8.15
N LEU A 378 20.82 -2.21 8.88
CA LEU A 378 21.17 -1.89 10.26
C LEU A 378 21.02 -3.10 11.19
N VAL A 379 20.00 -3.93 10.99
CA VAL A 379 19.84 -5.15 11.79
C VAL A 379 20.97 -6.13 11.52
N GLU A 380 21.25 -6.46 10.26
CA GLU A 380 22.20 -7.51 9.91
C GLU A 380 23.66 -7.07 10.08
N TYR A 381 24.06 -5.89 9.54
CA TYR A 381 25.46 -5.50 9.50
C TYR A 381 25.89 -4.59 10.66
N GLN A 382 24.96 -3.91 11.32
CA GLN A 382 25.25 -3.08 12.49
C GLN A 382 24.76 -3.68 13.79
N ASN A 383 24.25 -4.92 13.76
CA ASN A 383 23.71 -5.64 14.91
C ASN A 383 22.68 -4.82 15.69
N LEU A 384 21.87 -4.05 14.99
CA LEU A 384 20.81 -3.24 15.62
C LEU A 384 19.75 -4.15 16.20
N SER A 385 19.59 -4.15 17.52
CA SER A 385 18.55 -4.97 18.17
C SER A 385 17.15 -4.52 17.76
N LEU A 386 16.17 -5.42 17.77
CA LEU A 386 14.77 -5.09 17.48
C LEU A 386 14.28 -3.90 18.31
N LYS A 387 14.54 -3.91 19.62
CA LYS A 387 14.17 -2.83 20.52
C LYS A 387 14.77 -1.50 20.10
N SER A 388 16.07 -1.47 19.83
CA SER A 388 16.77 -0.24 19.38
C SER A 388 16.26 0.22 18.01
N GLY A 389 15.96 -0.72 17.11
CA GLY A 389 15.36 -0.43 15.79
C GLY A 389 13.98 0.22 15.93
N PHE A 390 13.08 -0.35 16.73
CA PHE A 390 11.80 0.27 17.02
C PHE A 390 11.96 1.68 17.59
N ILE A 391 12.83 1.89 18.58
CA ILE A 391 13.06 3.18 19.21
C ILE A 391 13.59 4.19 18.20
N SER A 392 14.66 3.87 17.47
CA SER A 392 15.32 4.84 16.57
C SER A 392 14.41 5.25 15.41
N PHE A 393 13.75 4.28 14.75
CA PHE A 393 12.84 4.60 13.65
C PHE A 393 11.57 5.32 14.13
N SER A 394 11.08 5.01 15.32
CA SER A 394 9.96 5.72 15.94
C SER A 394 10.32 7.17 16.28
N CYS A 395 11.53 7.45 16.77
CA CYS A 395 12.02 8.79 16.98
C CYS A 395 12.10 9.60 15.68
N ILE A 396 12.62 8.99 14.60
CA ILE A 396 12.64 9.63 13.27
C ILE A 396 11.21 9.94 12.82
N MET A 397 10.27 9.01 12.98
CA MET A 397 8.85 9.22 12.63
C MET A 397 8.23 10.35 13.46
N PHE A 398 8.46 10.36 14.77
CA PHE A 398 7.97 11.41 15.67
C PHE A 398 8.49 12.78 15.28
N ILE A 399 9.81 12.91 15.09
CA ILE A 399 10.47 14.19 14.73
C ILE A 399 9.96 14.67 13.37
N SER A 400 9.91 13.81 12.36
CA SER A 400 9.42 14.17 11.03
C SER A 400 7.96 14.65 11.07
N GLY A 401 7.10 13.95 11.82
CA GLY A 401 5.71 14.38 12.02
C GLY A 401 5.61 15.76 12.69
N MET A 402 6.44 16.03 13.71
CA MET A 402 6.49 17.33 14.37
C MET A 402 6.96 18.44 13.41
N VAL A 403 7.98 18.19 12.58
CA VAL A 403 8.40 19.13 11.54
C VAL A 403 7.23 19.51 10.65
N PHE A 404 6.47 18.55 10.11
CA PHE A 404 5.33 18.83 9.23
C PHE A 404 4.11 19.40 9.99
N THR A 405 4.00 19.20 11.29
CA THR A 405 2.98 19.85 12.12
C THR A 405 3.18 21.36 12.18
N PHE A 406 4.43 21.79 12.38
CA PHE A 406 4.77 23.20 12.58
C PHE A 406 5.19 23.92 11.30
N TRP A 407 5.59 23.20 10.26
CA TRP A 407 5.91 23.81 8.98
C TRP A 407 4.66 24.41 8.35
N ARG A 408 4.57 25.72 8.35
CA ARG A 408 3.49 26.50 7.71
C ARG A 408 4.10 27.26 6.54
N PRO A 409 3.89 26.79 5.28
CA PRO A 409 4.30 27.58 4.13
C PRO A 409 3.50 28.88 4.13
N ASP A 410 4.18 30.03 3.92
CA ASP A 410 3.55 31.32 3.82
C ASP A 410 2.65 31.40 2.58
N ASP A 411 1.48 32.06 2.74
CA ASP A 411 0.54 32.28 1.63
C ASP A 411 1.05 33.36 0.65
N SER A 412 2.18 34.01 0.97
CA SER A 412 2.76 35.13 0.19
C SER A 412 3.31 34.71 -1.19
N ASP A 413 3.61 33.44 -1.39
CA ASP A 413 4.20 32.94 -2.65
C ASP A 413 3.16 32.70 -3.78
N LEU A 414 1.88 32.97 -3.55
CA LEU A 414 0.80 32.83 -4.55
C LEU A 414 0.46 34.14 -5.29
N ILE A 415 1.13 35.27 -4.96
CA ILE A 415 0.79 36.61 -5.50
C ILE A 415 1.71 36.99 -6.67
N GLU A 416 2.71 36.19 -7.04
CA GLU A 416 3.66 36.48 -8.12
C GLU A 416 3.51 35.57 -9.36
N GLN A 417 2.30 35.10 -9.67
CA GLN A 417 2.05 34.45 -10.97
C GLN A 417 0.77 34.98 -11.62
#